data_6f9eb2afdc7b5f87f732f47a4cd70a44
#
_entry.id   6f9eb2afdc7b5f87f732f47a4cd70a44
#
_cell.length_a   1.000
_cell.length_b   1.000
_cell.length_c   1.000
_cell.angle_alpha   90.00
_cell.angle_beta   90.00
_cell.angle_gamma   90.00
#
_symmetry.space_group_name_H-M   'P 1'
#
loop_
_entity.id
_entity.type
_entity.pdbx_description
1 polymer ?
#
loop_
_entity_poly.entity_id
_entity_poly.type
_entity_poly.pdbx_seq_one_letter_code
_entity_poly.pdbx_strand_id
1 'polypeptide(L)'
;MDTFDDVRRLFKELLAEKGDHQPFSDSTSLFLAGRLSSMDAVQVIVLLEERFGIDFSETGFDQSQIDSVSAVQALVEKTKKTG
;
A
#
# COMPACT_ATOMS: atom_id res chain seq x y z
N MET A 1 -12.06 13.67 -0.02
CA MET A 1 -11.06 13.04 0.83
C MET A 1 -9.82 12.72 0.04
N ASP A 2 -8.69 12.91 0.66
CA ASP A 2 -7.41 12.73 0.00
C ASP A 2 -7.07 11.25 -0.06
N THR A 3 -6.75 10.75 -1.27
CA THR A 3 -6.35 9.36 -1.46
C THR A 3 -5.10 9.03 -0.65
N PHE A 4 -4.20 10.00 -0.50
CA PHE A 4 -3.00 9.82 0.32
C PHE A 4 -3.35 9.46 1.76
N ASP A 5 -4.37 10.11 2.32
CA ASP A 5 -4.78 9.82 3.69
C ASP A 5 -5.31 8.41 3.81
N ASP A 6 -6.06 7.93 2.82
CA ASP A 6 -6.58 6.58 2.81
C ASP A 6 -5.45 5.55 2.74
N VAL A 7 -4.44 5.81 1.92
CA VAL A 7 -3.29 4.92 1.79
C VAL A 7 -2.47 4.92 3.08
N ARG A 8 -2.26 6.09 3.67
CA ARG A 8 -1.53 6.19 4.94
C ARG A 8 -2.24 5.40 6.03
N ARG A 9 -3.55 5.51 6.07
CA ARG A 9 -4.35 4.80 7.07
C ARG A 9 -4.25 3.29 6.89
N LEU A 10 -4.25 2.83 5.65
CA LEU A 10 -4.12 1.42 5.35
C LEU A 10 -2.82 0.86 5.92
N PHE A 11 -1.71 1.52 5.65
CA PHE A 11 -0.42 1.08 6.16
C PHE A 11 -0.35 1.19 7.67
N LYS A 12 -0.92 2.25 8.23
CA LYS A 12 -0.93 2.46 9.66
C LYS A 12 -1.69 1.33 10.38
N GLU A 13 -2.81 0.91 9.81
CA GLU A 13 -3.59 -0.18 10.37
C GLU A 13 -2.82 -1.50 10.32
N LEU A 14 -2.14 -1.77 9.20
CA LEU A 14 -1.35 -2.98 9.07
C LEU A 14 -0.20 -3.03 10.07
N LEU A 15 0.50 -1.92 10.21
CA LEU A 15 1.61 -1.85 11.16
C LEU A 15 1.13 -1.97 12.58
N ALA A 16 -0.02 -1.37 12.89
CA ALA A 16 -0.60 -1.45 14.23
C ALA A 16 -0.94 -2.89 14.62
N GLU A 17 -1.41 -3.68 13.67
CA GLU A 17 -1.72 -5.10 13.92
C GLU A 17 -0.47 -5.88 14.31
N LYS A 18 0.69 -5.41 13.87
CA LYS A 18 1.96 -6.05 14.22
C LYS A 18 2.59 -5.44 15.48
N GLY A 19 1.89 -4.48 16.08
CA GLY A 19 2.41 -3.79 17.26
C GLY A 19 3.39 -2.68 16.94
N ASP A 20 3.47 -2.28 15.67
CA ASP A 20 4.37 -1.21 15.22
C ASP A 20 3.60 0.09 15.10
N HIS A 21 3.83 1.00 16.06
CA HIS A 21 3.17 2.29 16.08
C HIS A 21 4.11 3.43 15.74
N GLN A 22 5.29 3.11 15.21
CA GLN A 22 6.27 4.13 14.88
C GLN A 22 5.83 4.90 13.63
N PRO A 23 6.11 6.20 13.58
CA PRO A 23 5.73 6.99 12.41
C PRO A 23 6.54 6.59 11.18
N PHE A 24 6.00 6.92 10.03
CA PHE A 24 6.68 6.72 8.76
C PHE A 24 6.29 7.87 7.83
N SER A 25 7.18 8.17 6.88
CA SER A 25 6.88 9.18 5.88
C SER A 25 6.31 8.50 4.63
N ASP A 26 5.81 9.32 3.71
CA ASP A 26 5.23 8.80 2.47
C ASP A 26 6.28 8.08 1.62
N SER A 27 7.55 8.40 1.79
CA SER A 27 8.63 7.80 1.02
C SER A 27 9.34 6.66 1.74
N THR A 28 8.93 6.34 2.97
CA THR A 28 9.57 5.27 3.74
C THR A 28 9.33 3.91 3.08
N SER A 29 10.43 3.18 2.84
CA SER A 29 10.36 1.84 2.27
C SER A 29 10.04 0.83 3.36
N LEU A 30 8.76 0.52 3.52
CA LEU A 30 8.30 -0.30 4.64
C LEU A 30 8.75 -1.76 4.51
N PHE A 31 8.77 -2.29 3.31
CA PHE A 31 9.20 -3.66 3.09
C PHE A 31 10.72 -3.81 3.15
N LEU A 32 11.44 -2.88 2.54
CA LEU A 32 12.90 -2.90 2.59
C LEU A 32 13.43 -2.68 3.99
N ALA A 33 12.73 -1.88 4.77
CA ALA A 33 13.11 -1.63 6.17
C ALA A 33 12.78 -2.80 7.08
N GLY A 34 12.06 -3.80 6.57
CA GLY A 34 11.68 -4.96 7.36
C GLY A 34 10.48 -4.74 8.25
N ARG A 35 9.78 -3.62 8.11
CA ARG A 35 8.59 -3.34 8.92
C ARG A 35 7.37 -4.12 8.43
N LEU A 36 7.32 -4.43 7.14
CA LEU A 36 6.29 -5.28 6.55
C LEU A 36 6.95 -6.47 5.88
N SER A 37 6.29 -7.61 5.93
CA SER A 37 6.80 -8.87 5.38
C SER A 37 6.10 -9.22 4.07
N SER A 38 6.55 -10.29 3.43
CA SER A 38 5.93 -10.78 2.21
C SER A 38 4.47 -11.14 2.41
N MET A 39 4.12 -11.65 3.59
CA MET A 39 2.73 -11.97 3.89
C MET A 39 1.89 -10.69 4.02
N ASP A 40 2.51 -9.62 4.51
CA ASP A 40 1.82 -8.34 4.59
C ASP A 40 1.57 -7.77 3.20
N ALA A 41 2.43 -8.09 2.24
CA ALA A 41 2.23 -7.66 0.86
C ALA A 41 0.91 -8.20 0.31
N VAL A 42 0.58 -9.45 0.62
CA VAL A 42 -0.68 -10.04 0.19
C VAL A 42 -1.85 -9.25 0.80
N GLN A 43 -1.74 -8.88 2.07
CA GLN A 43 -2.77 -8.09 2.73
C GLN A 43 -2.93 -6.72 2.07
N VAL A 44 -1.83 -6.07 1.73
CA VAL A 44 -1.88 -4.78 1.05
C VAL A 44 -2.62 -4.91 -0.28
N ILE A 45 -2.29 -5.95 -1.05
CA ILE A 45 -2.93 -6.19 -2.34
C ILE A 45 -4.44 -6.37 -2.18
N VAL A 46 -4.85 -7.21 -1.22
CA VAL A 46 -6.27 -7.46 -0.98
C VAL A 46 -6.99 -6.17 -0.60
N LEU A 47 -6.39 -5.38 0.29
CA LEU A 47 -7.00 -4.13 0.72
C LEU A 47 -7.10 -3.11 -0.41
N LEU A 48 -6.09 -3.06 -1.27
CA LEU A 48 -6.13 -2.17 -2.43
C LEU A 48 -7.22 -2.57 -3.40
N GLU A 49 -7.41 -3.85 -3.60
CA GLU A 49 -8.49 -4.33 -4.45
C GLU A 49 -9.86 -3.99 -3.87
N GLU A 50 -10.02 -4.16 -2.56
CA GLU A 50 -11.30 -3.91 -1.91
C GLU A 50 -11.61 -2.42 -1.77
N ARG A 51 -10.63 -1.62 -1.37
CA ARG A 51 -10.85 -0.21 -1.05
C ARG A 51 -10.75 0.71 -2.25
N PHE A 52 -9.90 0.36 -3.21
CA PHE A 52 -9.64 1.24 -4.36
C PHE A 52 -10.07 0.62 -5.68
N GLY A 53 -10.52 -0.61 -5.68
CA GLY A 53 -10.99 -1.26 -6.90
C GLY A 53 -9.89 -1.58 -7.90
N ILE A 54 -8.66 -1.71 -7.43
CA ILE A 54 -7.53 -2.04 -8.30
C ILE A 54 -7.57 -3.53 -8.61
N ASP A 55 -7.38 -3.87 -9.88
CA ASP A 55 -7.36 -5.26 -10.31
C ASP A 55 -5.95 -5.67 -10.68
N PHE A 56 -5.34 -6.48 -9.82
CA PHE A 56 -3.97 -6.97 -10.05
C PHE A 56 -3.93 -8.26 -10.86
N SER A 57 -5.08 -8.85 -11.14
CA SER A 57 -5.09 -10.14 -11.86
C SER A 57 -4.62 -10.01 -13.29
N GLU A 58 -4.80 -8.85 -13.89
CA GLU A 58 -4.39 -8.64 -15.28
C GLU A 58 -2.94 -8.18 -15.41
N THR A 59 -2.52 -7.31 -14.49
CA THR A 59 -1.21 -6.67 -14.59
C THR A 59 -0.17 -7.29 -13.67
N GLY A 60 -0.62 -8.09 -12.70
CA GLY A 60 0.27 -8.56 -11.65
C GLY A 60 0.69 -7.39 -10.78
N PHE A 61 1.66 -7.64 -9.93
CA PHE A 61 2.18 -6.57 -9.10
C PHE A 61 3.66 -6.81 -8.79
N ASP A 62 4.34 -5.72 -8.47
CA ASP A 62 5.72 -5.74 -8.05
C ASP A 62 5.75 -5.19 -6.63
N GLN A 63 6.49 -5.83 -5.73
CA GLN A 63 6.58 -5.37 -4.35
C GLN A 63 7.04 -3.92 -4.27
N SER A 64 7.85 -3.47 -5.21
CA SER A 64 8.30 -2.08 -5.24
C SER A 64 7.15 -1.09 -5.44
N GLN A 65 6.04 -1.53 -6.02
CA GLN A 65 4.88 -0.67 -6.25
C GLN A 65 4.08 -0.43 -5.00
N ILE A 66 4.27 -1.25 -3.97
CA ILE A 66 3.53 -1.12 -2.72
C ILE A 66 4.45 -0.90 -1.52
N ASP A 67 5.71 -0.55 -1.78
CA ASP A 67 6.73 -0.43 -0.74
C ASP A 67 6.56 0.81 0.13
N SER A 68 5.92 1.83 -0.37
CA SER A 68 5.73 3.07 0.36
C SER A 68 4.36 3.68 0.02
N VAL A 69 3.96 4.66 0.83
CA VAL A 69 2.72 5.40 0.57
C VAL A 69 2.76 6.04 -0.81
N SER A 70 3.89 6.68 -1.15
CA SER A 70 4.03 7.34 -2.45
C SER A 70 3.92 6.35 -3.61
N ALA A 71 4.50 5.16 -3.46
CA ALA A 71 4.43 4.13 -4.50
C ALA A 71 3.00 3.67 -4.71
N VAL A 72 2.28 3.42 -3.62
CA VAL A 72 0.88 3.00 -3.69
C VAL A 72 0.01 4.11 -4.27
N GLN A 73 0.28 5.36 -3.87
CA GLN A 73 -0.48 6.49 -4.39
C GLN A 73 -0.33 6.60 -5.91
N ALA A 74 0.89 6.42 -6.41
CA ALA A 74 1.12 6.45 -7.85
C ALA A 74 0.36 5.32 -8.56
N LEU A 75 0.33 4.15 -7.94
CA LEU A 75 -0.40 3.00 -8.49
C LEU A 75 -1.90 3.27 -8.53
N VAL A 76 -2.45 3.83 -7.46
CA VAL A 76 -3.87 4.16 -7.39
C VAL A 76 -4.24 5.18 -8.45
N GLU A 77 -3.44 6.22 -8.60
CA GLU A 77 -3.72 7.26 -9.60
C GLU A 77 -3.62 6.72 -11.02
N LYS A 78 -2.65 5.86 -11.28
CA LYS A 78 -2.51 5.24 -12.58
C LYS A 78 -3.73 4.41 -12.94
N THR A 79 -4.25 3.68 -11.97
CA THR A 79 -5.43 2.84 -12.17
C THR A 79 -6.67 3.67 -12.42
N LYS A 80 -6.80 4.79 -11.72
CA LYS A 80 -7.96 5.67 -11.90
C LYS A 80 -8.04 6.25 -13.30
N LYS A 81 -6.89 6.52 -13.90
CA LYS A 81 -6.86 7.15 -15.22
C LYS A 81 -7.31 6.22 -16.32
N THR A 82 -7.25 4.93 -16.10
CA THR A 82 -7.63 3.95 -17.12
C THR A 82 -9.07 3.49 -17.02
N GLY A 83 -9.74 3.93 -15.98
CA GLY A 83 -11.14 3.52 -15.73
C GLY A 83 -12.19 4.37 -16.40
#